data_284be1900762f8116f129f2b98d6cead
#
_entry.id   284be1900762f8116f129f2b98d6cead
#
_cell.length_a   1.000
_cell.length_b   1.000
_cell.length_c   1.000
_cell.angle_alpha   90.00
_cell.angle_beta   90.00
_cell.angle_gamma   90.00
#
_symmetry.space_group_name_H-M   'P 1'
#
loop_
_entity.id
_entity.type
_entity.pdbx_description
1 polymer ?
#
loop_
_entity_poly.entity_id
_entity_poly.type
_entity_poly.pdbx_seq_one_letter_code
_entity_poly.pdbx_strand_id
1 'polypeptide(L)'
;MDNEMKDMEHDDDQRRPMGMVLLGGLYLFFFMLTMSTFGHPFPLLGTILTGRFAETIVFIDCLICLYLFLGVMKRQTLTWYLLIAYNVFEIINTLINLKYISAAEVEKIAGQPVDPNGLAVNNLSVVIAIILLTVFIYRHRTDFNNRSNYLF
;
A
#
# COMPACT_ATOMS: atom_id res chain seq x y z
N MET A 1 10.30 22.16 -39.89
CA MET A 1 9.33 21.05 -39.78
C MET A 1 9.89 19.83 -39.08
N ASP A 2 11.11 19.38 -39.39
CA ASP A 2 11.71 18.20 -38.74
C ASP A 2 12.12 18.42 -37.24
N ASN A 3 12.46 19.66 -36.85
CA ASN A 3 12.78 19.99 -35.46
C ASN A 3 11.52 20.07 -34.58
N GLU A 4 10.41 20.61 -35.08
CA GLU A 4 9.16 20.67 -34.32
C GLU A 4 8.54 19.29 -34.08
N MET A 5 8.70 18.35 -35.01
CA MET A 5 8.28 16.95 -34.81
C MET A 5 9.14 16.23 -33.77
N LYS A 6 10.46 16.49 -33.72
CA LYS A 6 11.36 15.93 -32.70
C LYS A 6 11.07 16.48 -31.31
N ASP A 7 10.71 17.75 -31.21
CA ASP A 7 10.37 18.38 -29.93
C ASP A 7 9.01 17.87 -29.39
N MET A 8 8.04 17.57 -30.28
CA MET A 8 6.76 16.95 -29.89
C MET A 8 6.93 15.46 -29.47
N GLU A 9 7.81 14.72 -30.15
CA GLU A 9 8.10 13.33 -29.81
C GLU A 9 8.86 13.20 -28.48
N HIS A 10 9.66 14.22 -28.13
CA HIS A 10 10.41 14.27 -26.86
C HIS A 10 9.53 14.68 -25.67
N ASP A 11 8.46 15.44 -25.88
CA ASP A 11 7.53 15.89 -24.84
C ASP A 11 6.53 14.79 -24.42
N ASP A 12 6.15 13.90 -25.37
CA ASP A 12 5.29 12.74 -25.07
C ASP A 12 6.01 11.65 -24.24
N ASP A 13 7.34 11.52 -24.36
CA ASP A 13 8.13 10.55 -23.58
C ASP A 13 8.33 11.00 -22.13
N GLN A 14 8.09 12.28 -21.79
CA GLN A 14 8.18 12.84 -20.44
C GLN A 14 6.85 12.77 -19.65
N ARG A 15 5.72 12.54 -20.29
CA ARG A 15 4.44 12.42 -19.59
C ARG A 15 4.37 11.11 -18.82
N ARG A 16 4.22 11.24 -17.51
CA ARG A 16 4.04 10.06 -16.64
C ARG A 16 2.75 9.33 -17.04
N PRO A 17 2.79 7.99 -17.26
CA PRO A 17 1.58 7.24 -17.51
C PRO A 17 0.55 7.50 -16.40
N MET A 18 -0.71 7.73 -16.77
CA MET A 18 -1.79 8.03 -15.82
C MET A 18 -1.88 6.97 -14.71
N GLY A 19 -1.61 5.71 -15.04
CA GLY A 19 -1.57 4.60 -14.07
C GLY A 19 -0.53 4.79 -12.97
N MET A 20 0.64 5.34 -13.31
CA MET A 20 1.70 5.61 -12.34
C MET A 20 1.36 6.78 -11.41
N VAL A 21 0.69 7.81 -11.93
CA VAL A 21 0.22 8.94 -11.11
C VAL A 21 -0.85 8.45 -10.12
N LEU A 22 -1.81 7.66 -10.61
CA LEU A 22 -2.86 7.07 -9.77
C LEU A 22 -2.25 6.16 -8.69
N LEU A 23 -1.30 5.31 -9.06
CA LEU A 23 -0.63 4.41 -8.12
C LEU A 23 0.16 5.20 -7.06
N GLY A 24 0.89 6.24 -7.45
CA GLY A 24 1.58 7.12 -6.52
C GLY A 24 0.60 7.79 -5.54
N GLY A 25 -0.50 8.34 -6.06
CA GLY A 25 -1.55 8.95 -5.22
C GLY A 25 -2.15 7.96 -4.23
N LEU A 26 -2.35 6.71 -4.62
CA LEU A 26 -2.86 5.64 -3.75
C LEU A 26 -1.89 5.30 -2.62
N TYR A 27 -0.59 5.16 -2.90
CA TYR A 27 0.40 4.88 -1.86
C TYR A 27 0.67 6.08 -0.94
N LEU A 28 0.54 7.31 -1.46
CA LEU A 28 0.51 8.51 -0.62
C LEU A 28 -0.71 8.49 0.33
N PHE A 29 -1.87 8.09 -0.18
CA PHE A 29 -3.08 7.94 0.62
C PHE A 29 -2.90 6.85 1.69
N PHE A 30 -2.31 5.70 1.37
CA PHE A 30 -2.01 4.65 2.35
C PHE A 30 -1.04 5.16 3.42
N PHE A 31 0.00 5.89 3.04
CA PHE A 31 0.90 6.53 4.01
C PHE A 31 0.13 7.44 4.99
N MET A 32 -0.75 8.30 4.49
CA MET A 32 -1.56 9.18 5.35
C MET A 32 -2.52 8.37 6.23
N LEU A 33 -3.11 7.30 5.70
CA LEU A 33 -4.01 6.43 6.44
C LEU A 33 -3.27 5.71 7.58
N THR A 34 -2.09 5.13 7.29
CA THR A 34 -1.25 4.48 8.30
C THR A 34 -0.80 5.48 9.37
N MET A 35 -0.40 6.70 8.98
CA MET A 35 -0.09 7.78 9.93
C MET A 35 -1.26 8.08 10.88
N SER A 36 -2.50 8.02 10.40
CA SER A 36 -3.69 8.28 11.22
C SER A 36 -3.94 7.20 12.28
N THR A 37 -3.36 6.01 12.12
CA THR A 37 -3.46 4.92 13.10
C THR A 37 -2.39 4.99 14.20
N PHE A 38 -1.47 5.96 14.12
CA PHE A 38 -0.42 6.11 15.12
C PHE A 38 -1.00 6.38 16.52
N GLY A 39 -0.52 5.64 17.52
CA GLY A 39 -1.05 5.71 18.88
C GLY A 39 -2.30 4.85 19.14
N HIS A 40 -2.83 4.18 18.11
CA HIS A 40 -3.95 3.25 18.24
C HIS A 40 -3.49 1.79 18.24
N PRO A 41 -4.32 0.85 18.77
CA PRO A 41 -4.06 -0.58 18.64
C PRO A 41 -3.94 -1.00 17.18
N PHE A 42 -2.97 -1.86 16.89
CA PHE A 42 -2.66 -2.28 15.52
C PHE A 42 -2.73 -3.81 15.38
N PRO A 43 -3.57 -4.35 14.49
CA PRO A 43 -3.68 -5.79 14.26
C PRO A 43 -2.53 -6.28 13.36
N LEU A 44 -1.73 -7.21 13.88
CA LEU A 44 -0.62 -7.81 13.15
C LEU A 44 -0.57 -9.31 13.39
N LEU A 45 -0.63 -10.08 12.30
CA LEU A 45 -0.47 -11.54 12.27
C LEU A 45 -1.30 -12.28 13.35
N GLY A 46 -2.57 -11.89 13.49
CA GLY A 46 -3.53 -12.53 14.38
C GLY A 46 -3.46 -12.06 15.83
N THR A 47 -2.73 -11.00 16.13
CA THR A 47 -2.67 -10.39 17.45
C THR A 47 -2.91 -8.88 17.36
N ILE A 48 -3.53 -8.30 18.40
CA ILE A 48 -3.72 -6.85 18.48
C ILE A 48 -2.59 -6.27 19.34
N LEU A 49 -1.68 -5.54 18.71
CA LEU A 49 -0.59 -4.86 19.35
C LEU A 49 -1.06 -3.55 20.00
N THR A 50 -0.50 -3.19 21.14
CA THR A 50 -0.83 -1.96 21.89
C THR A 50 0.42 -1.25 22.39
N GLY A 51 0.27 0.03 22.73
CA GLY A 51 1.33 0.85 23.31
C GLY A 51 2.53 1.03 22.36
N ARG A 52 3.72 1.20 22.93
CA ARG A 52 4.95 1.52 22.18
C ARG A 52 5.30 0.53 21.07
N PHE A 53 4.93 -0.74 21.24
CA PHE A 53 5.21 -1.75 20.23
C PHE A 53 4.33 -1.54 18.99
N ALA A 54 3.04 -1.24 19.18
CA ALA A 54 2.14 -0.86 18.09
C ALA A 54 2.65 0.40 17.36
N GLU A 55 3.02 1.44 18.12
CA GLU A 55 3.57 2.68 17.55
C GLU A 55 4.81 2.44 16.70
N THR A 56 5.72 1.57 17.16
CA THR A 56 6.92 1.22 16.38
C THR A 56 6.58 0.52 15.07
N ILE A 57 5.65 -0.43 15.09
CA ILE A 57 5.21 -1.15 13.88
C ILE A 57 4.53 -0.20 12.91
N VAL A 58 3.60 0.64 13.38
CA VAL A 58 2.95 1.66 12.54
C VAL A 58 3.97 2.62 11.94
N PHE A 59 4.98 3.04 12.72
CA PHE A 59 6.04 3.90 12.19
C PHE A 59 6.85 3.22 11.07
N ILE A 60 7.20 1.94 11.25
CA ILE A 60 7.90 1.16 10.21
C ILE A 60 7.02 1.06 8.96
N ASP A 61 5.73 0.77 9.11
CA ASP A 61 4.78 0.67 8.00
C ASP A 61 4.63 2.01 7.26
N CYS A 62 4.58 3.14 7.98
CA CYS A 62 4.64 4.47 7.39
C CYS A 62 5.89 4.68 6.53
N LEU A 63 7.07 4.26 7.03
CA LEU A 63 8.32 4.38 6.26
C LEU A 63 8.29 3.52 5.00
N ILE A 64 7.70 2.31 5.07
CA ILE A 64 7.53 1.43 3.91
C ILE A 64 6.60 2.10 2.89
N CYS A 65 5.43 2.57 3.30
CA CYS A 65 4.48 3.25 2.40
C CYS A 65 5.09 4.50 1.74
N LEU A 66 5.85 5.30 2.50
CA LEU A 66 6.56 6.46 1.97
C LEU A 66 7.63 6.06 0.95
N TYR A 67 8.40 5.01 1.25
CA TYR A 67 9.39 4.47 0.32
C TYR A 67 8.75 4.00 -0.98
N LEU A 68 7.64 3.24 -0.88
CA LEU A 68 6.90 2.75 -2.04
C LEU A 68 6.34 3.90 -2.88
N PHE A 69 5.77 4.93 -2.24
CA PHE A 69 5.32 6.14 -2.92
C PHE A 69 6.46 6.82 -3.72
N LEU A 70 7.60 7.09 -3.07
CA LEU A 70 8.74 7.73 -3.72
C LEU A 70 9.31 6.88 -4.86
N GLY A 71 9.37 5.57 -4.67
CA GLY A 71 9.83 4.63 -5.69
C GLY A 71 8.90 4.55 -6.89
N VAL A 72 7.58 4.61 -6.70
CA VAL A 72 6.57 4.74 -7.77
C VAL A 72 6.78 6.05 -8.53
N MET A 73 6.96 7.16 -7.81
CA MET A 73 7.21 8.46 -8.42
C MET A 73 8.49 8.49 -9.27
N LYS A 74 9.49 7.69 -8.91
CA LYS A 74 10.74 7.51 -9.67
C LYS A 74 10.69 6.34 -10.67
N ARG A 75 9.57 5.63 -10.76
CA ARG A 75 9.38 4.47 -11.67
C ARG A 75 10.46 3.40 -11.49
N GLN A 76 10.91 3.17 -10.25
CA GLN A 76 12.01 2.24 -9.96
C GLN A 76 11.58 0.79 -10.17
N THR A 77 12.40 0.02 -10.87
CA THR A 77 12.17 -1.43 -11.06
C THR A 77 12.17 -2.19 -9.72
N LEU A 78 13.04 -1.82 -8.78
CA LEU A 78 13.07 -2.40 -7.44
C LEU A 78 11.73 -2.20 -6.72
N THR A 79 11.15 -1.01 -6.84
CA THR A 79 9.86 -0.68 -6.19
C THR A 79 8.73 -1.58 -6.70
N TRP A 80 8.73 -1.97 -7.97
CA TRP A 80 7.74 -2.91 -8.48
C TRP A 80 7.74 -4.25 -7.71
N TYR A 81 8.92 -4.80 -7.43
CA TYR A 81 9.03 -6.05 -6.62
C TYR A 81 8.58 -5.82 -5.18
N LEU A 82 8.96 -4.69 -4.58
CA LEU A 82 8.58 -4.35 -3.21
C LEU A 82 7.09 -4.10 -3.06
N LEU A 83 6.43 -3.48 -4.05
CA LEU A 83 4.98 -3.31 -4.09
C LEU A 83 4.25 -4.65 -4.06
N ILE A 84 4.69 -5.61 -4.88
CA ILE A 84 4.08 -6.94 -4.91
C ILE A 84 4.33 -7.67 -3.58
N ALA A 85 5.57 -7.62 -3.06
CA ALA A 85 5.90 -8.27 -1.80
C ALA A 85 5.10 -7.67 -0.62
N TYR A 86 4.97 -6.36 -0.57
CA TYR A 86 4.18 -5.65 0.45
C TYR A 86 2.69 -6.02 0.36
N ASN A 87 2.11 -6.00 -0.83
CA ASN A 87 0.70 -6.37 -1.02
C ASN A 87 0.43 -7.83 -0.64
N VAL A 88 1.34 -8.75 -0.99
CA VAL A 88 1.22 -10.17 -0.59
C VAL A 88 1.28 -10.29 0.94
N PHE A 89 2.18 -9.56 1.59
CA PHE A 89 2.26 -9.51 3.05
C PHE A 89 0.94 -9.00 3.66
N GLU A 90 0.37 -7.92 3.14
CA GLU A 90 -0.89 -7.35 3.63
C GLU A 90 -2.09 -8.29 3.43
N ILE A 91 -2.15 -9.03 2.32
CA ILE A 91 -3.16 -10.08 2.12
C ILE A 91 -3.03 -11.17 3.19
N ILE A 92 -1.83 -11.67 3.42
CA ILE A 92 -1.56 -12.71 4.42
C ILE A 92 -1.90 -12.19 5.82
N ASN A 93 -1.45 -10.99 6.17
CA ASN A 93 -1.73 -10.33 7.44
C ASN A 93 -3.25 -10.22 7.68
N THR A 94 -3.99 -9.72 6.69
CA THR A 94 -5.45 -9.55 6.80
C THR A 94 -6.17 -10.90 6.96
N LEU A 95 -5.77 -11.94 6.22
CA LEU A 95 -6.36 -13.28 6.32
C LEU A 95 -6.07 -13.94 7.67
N ILE A 96 -4.85 -13.77 8.20
CA ILE A 96 -4.48 -14.25 9.52
C ILE A 96 -5.28 -13.51 10.60
N ASN A 97 -5.36 -12.18 10.50
CA ASN A 97 -6.15 -11.36 11.41
C ASN A 97 -7.63 -11.79 11.42
N LEU A 98 -8.21 -12.02 10.25
CA LEU A 98 -9.59 -12.49 10.11
C LEU A 98 -9.82 -13.86 10.79
N LYS A 99 -8.82 -14.72 10.78
CA LYS A 99 -8.91 -16.06 11.39
C LYS A 99 -8.72 -16.07 12.90
N TYR A 100 -7.83 -15.23 13.42
CA TYR A 100 -7.35 -15.32 14.81
C TYR A 100 -7.86 -14.19 15.70
N ILE A 101 -8.25 -13.03 15.15
CA ILE A 101 -8.80 -11.92 15.93
C ILE A 101 -10.33 -12.03 15.93
N SER A 102 -10.91 -12.24 17.10
CA SER A 102 -12.36 -12.33 17.27
C SER A 102 -13.02 -10.94 17.35
N ALA A 103 -14.30 -10.86 16.96
CA ALA A 103 -15.08 -9.63 17.12
C ALA A 103 -15.13 -9.14 18.57
N ALA A 104 -15.17 -10.08 19.53
CA ALA A 104 -15.15 -9.76 20.96
C ALA A 104 -13.84 -9.10 21.43
N GLU A 105 -12.70 -9.48 20.85
CA GLU A 105 -11.41 -8.81 21.13
C GLU A 105 -11.37 -7.40 20.55
N VAL A 106 -11.91 -7.22 19.33
CA VAL A 106 -12.01 -5.88 18.72
C VAL A 106 -12.94 -4.99 19.53
N GLU A 107 -14.12 -5.51 19.94
CA GLU A 107 -15.08 -4.81 20.77
C GLU A 107 -14.48 -4.36 22.12
N LYS A 108 -13.74 -5.26 22.80
CA LYS A 108 -13.06 -4.95 24.05
C LYS A 108 -12.09 -3.77 23.92
N ILE A 109 -11.44 -3.63 22.79
CA ILE A 109 -10.44 -2.58 22.53
C ILE A 109 -11.12 -1.31 22.02
N ALA A 110 -12.08 -1.44 21.12
CA ALA A 110 -12.81 -0.31 20.54
C ALA A 110 -13.81 0.33 21.51
N GLY A 111 -14.25 -0.41 22.53
CA GLY A 111 -15.28 0.04 23.47
C GLY A 111 -16.67 0.17 22.86
N GLN A 112 -16.90 -0.42 21.70
CA GLN A 112 -18.15 -0.36 20.95
C GLN A 112 -18.52 -1.74 20.43
N PRO A 113 -19.84 -2.09 20.35
CA PRO A 113 -20.28 -3.35 19.76
C PRO A 113 -19.77 -3.50 18.32
N VAL A 114 -19.21 -4.66 17.99
CA VAL A 114 -18.70 -4.99 16.66
C VAL A 114 -19.51 -6.13 16.07
N ASP A 115 -20.14 -5.89 14.92
CA ASP A 115 -20.80 -6.95 14.15
C ASP A 115 -19.77 -7.90 13.55
N PRO A 116 -19.76 -9.20 13.93
CA PRO A 116 -18.81 -10.17 13.38
C PRO A 116 -18.91 -10.33 11.86
N ASN A 117 -20.12 -10.25 11.29
CA ASN A 117 -20.33 -10.34 9.85
C ASN A 117 -19.79 -9.11 9.14
N GLY A 118 -20.05 -7.92 9.68
CA GLY A 118 -19.51 -6.66 9.17
C GLY A 118 -17.98 -6.64 9.18
N LEU A 119 -17.36 -7.14 10.26
CA LEU A 119 -15.90 -7.26 10.36
C LEU A 119 -15.34 -8.22 9.29
N ALA A 120 -15.96 -9.38 9.10
CA ALA A 120 -15.55 -10.35 8.10
C ALA A 120 -15.68 -9.80 6.67
N VAL A 121 -16.81 -9.17 6.34
CA VAL A 121 -17.06 -8.56 5.04
C VAL A 121 -16.05 -7.44 4.75
N ASN A 122 -15.75 -6.59 5.74
CA ASN A 122 -14.78 -5.52 5.60
C ASN A 122 -13.38 -6.08 5.30
N ASN A 123 -12.88 -7.02 6.09
CA ASN A 123 -11.57 -7.64 5.88
C ASN A 123 -11.48 -8.35 4.51
N LEU A 124 -12.52 -9.07 4.10
CA LEU A 124 -12.56 -9.74 2.80
C LEU A 124 -12.56 -8.72 1.64
N SER A 125 -13.28 -7.62 1.79
CA SER A 125 -13.29 -6.52 0.81
C SER A 125 -11.90 -5.90 0.65
N VAL A 126 -11.16 -5.71 1.76
CA VAL A 126 -9.78 -5.23 1.75
C VAL A 126 -8.87 -6.21 0.99
N VAL A 127 -8.97 -7.51 1.27
CA VAL A 127 -8.19 -8.54 0.56
C VAL A 127 -8.45 -8.49 -0.95
N ILE A 128 -9.73 -8.41 -1.36
CA ILE A 128 -10.10 -8.31 -2.78
C ILE A 128 -9.51 -7.04 -3.41
N ALA A 129 -9.61 -5.90 -2.73
CA ALA A 129 -9.04 -4.64 -3.21
C ALA A 129 -7.51 -4.72 -3.39
N ILE A 130 -6.78 -5.33 -2.45
CA ILE A 130 -5.33 -5.50 -2.55
C ILE A 130 -4.97 -6.48 -3.69
N ILE A 131 -5.74 -7.54 -3.91
CA ILE A 131 -5.54 -8.45 -5.04
C ILE A 131 -5.70 -7.69 -6.37
N LEU A 132 -6.77 -6.90 -6.53
CA LEU A 132 -7.00 -6.11 -7.74
C LEU A 132 -5.87 -5.09 -7.96
N LEU A 133 -5.43 -4.44 -6.90
CA LEU A 133 -4.28 -3.53 -6.94
C LEU A 133 -3.00 -4.27 -7.36
N THR A 134 -2.75 -5.46 -6.83
CA THR A 134 -1.58 -6.27 -7.19
C THR A 134 -1.61 -6.68 -8.66
N VAL A 135 -2.79 -7.06 -9.18
CA VAL A 135 -2.96 -7.36 -10.62
C VAL A 135 -2.72 -6.11 -11.47
N PHE A 136 -3.20 -4.95 -11.03
CA PHE A 136 -2.95 -3.68 -11.70
C PHE A 136 -1.44 -3.37 -11.75
N ILE A 137 -0.72 -3.46 -10.62
CA ILE A 137 0.73 -3.26 -10.54
C ILE A 137 1.48 -4.24 -11.46
N TYR A 138 1.05 -5.51 -11.47
CA TYR A 138 1.67 -6.53 -12.31
C TYR A 138 1.55 -6.19 -13.81
N ARG A 139 0.39 -5.71 -14.24
CA ARG A 139 0.15 -5.31 -15.65
C ARG A 139 0.97 -4.09 -16.07
N HIS A 140 1.29 -3.19 -15.13
CA HIS A 140 2.07 -1.97 -15.38
C HIS A 140 3.57 -2.14 -15.14
N ARG A 141 4.08 -3.39 -15.16
CA ARG A 141 5.50 -3.68 -14.94
C ARG A 141 6.45 -2.88 -15.84
N THR A 142 6.08 -2.70 -17.09
CA THR A 142 6.88 -2.00 -18.10
C THR A 142 7.06 -0.51 -17.81
N ASP A 143 6.16 0.07 -17.01
CA ASP A 143 6.22 1.47 -16.60
C ASP A 143 7.32 1.71 -15.55
N PHE A 144 7.79 0.63 -14.88
CA PHE A 144 8.89 0.66 -13.92
C PHE A 144 10.22 0.40 -14.64
N ASN A 145 10.72 1.40 -15.36
CA ASN A 145 11.91 1.28 -16.23
C ASN A 145 13.19 1.87 -15.63
N ASN A 146 13.11 2.56 -14.49
CA ASN A 146 14.27 3.13 -13.82
C ASN A 146 15.01 2.05 -13.01
N ARG A 147 16.25 1.73 -13.42
CA ARG A 147 17.11 0.75 -12.75
C ARG A 147 17.92 1.32 -11.59
N SER A 148 17.82 2.62 -11.31
CA SER A 148 18.50 3.22 -10.16
C SER A 148 17.97 2.64 -8.85
N ASN A 149 18.88 2.26 -7.95
CA ASN A 149 18.53 1.79 -6.59
C ASN A 149 18.46 2.95 -5.58
N TYR A 150 18.79 4.17 -6.00
CA TYR A 150 18.80 5.33 -5.12
C TYR A 150 17.48 6.11 -5.23
N LEU A 151 16.92 6.50 -4.08
CA LEU A 151 15.71 7.33 -4.02
C LEU A 151 16.00 8.83 -4.23
N PHE A 152 17.26 9.24 -4.07
CA PHE A 152 17.72 10.63 -4.19
C PHE A 152 18.88 10.75 -5.15
#